data_f823ad0047facd8cd4593e743b89a0c1
#
_entry.id   f823ad0047facd8cd4593e743b89a0c1
#
_cell.length_a   1.000
_cell.length_b   1.000
_cell.length_c   1.000
_cell.angle_alpha   90.00
_cell.angle_beta   90.00
_cell.angle_gamma   90.00
#
_symmetry.space_group_name_H-M   'P 1'
#
loop_
_entity.id
_entity.type
_entity.pdbx_description
1 polymer ?
#
loop_
_entity_poly.entity_id
_entity_poly.type
_entity_poly.pdbx_seq_one_letter_code
_entity_poly.pdbx_strand_id
1 'polypeptide(L)'
;MVSDGEVVSKSVNGFRLAGANIGVILRNDGKNFNFLATADGQARDGEFNTLRPFSFSLNTGRVSLRNGVDISGGAVVSHNAGISTSLTGPDPLINGQIYDAAGVYTDFNTGKVTTRMLMGARVVAGKEDFGLLSYRDWHGNWNELRIRPNSELDAGQYIKRNQDGWFFAGGNRNDGNTGKITNGLHIQGAGNLCADIYHYERIGQHHFMGVHVANGGANGWYEFRHDGNAFANGGWHSSSDARMKTDIEKIGNALDKLDSIGGYTYLKQGMPEAGVIAQEVEAVLPQSVTQTTLTLNDGSVLDDARAVNINGVVALLVEALKEEHQAMIQEREARQSLERRLAMLEERMGREG
;
A
#
# COMPACT_ATOMS: atom_id res chain seq x y z
N MET A 1 -11.34 54.83 -49.91
CA MET A 1 -10.58 55.89 -49.30
C MET A 1 -9.15 55.36 -49.21
N VAL A 2 -8.22 56.06 -49.83
CA VAL A 2 -6.79 55.82 -49.72
C VAL A 2 -6.26 56.95 -48.83
N SER A 3 -5.56 56.65 -47.75
CA SER A 3 -5.00 57.65 -46.86
C SER A 3 -3.52 57.31 -46.65
N ASP A 4 -2.65 58.26 -46.85
CA ASP A 4 -1.21 58.14 -46.61
C ASP A 4 -0.85 58.43 -45.13
N GLY A 5 -1.85 58.53 -44.25
CA GLY A 5 -1.70 58.84 -42.82
C GLY A 5 -2.76 58.21 -41.98
N GLU A 6 -2.83 58.64 -40.69
CA GLU A 6 -3.76 58.14 -39.70
C GLU A 6 -5.23 58.53 -40.10
N VAL A 7 -6.16 57.55 -39.96
CA VAL A 7 -7.59 57.76 -40.08
C VAL A 7 -8.21 57.86 -38.69
N VAL A 8 -8.61 59.05 -38.30
CA VAL A 8 -9.22 59.34 -36.99
C VAL A 8 -10.75 59.34 -37.11
N SER A 9 -11.42 58.39 -36.47
CA SER A 9 -12.88 58.45 -36.29
C SER A 9 -13.22 58.94 -34.88
N LYS A 10 -14.08 59.93 -34.77
CA LYS A 10 -14.62 60.46 -33.51
C LYS A 10 -15.92 59.74 -33.11
N SER A 11 -16.44 58.87 -33.94
CA SER A 11 -17.62 58.05 -33.63
C SER A 11 -17.27 56.89 -32.72
N VAL A 12 -18.15 56.58 -31.77
CA VAL A 12 -18.02 55.39 -30.92
C VAL A 12 -17.96 54.11 -31.75
N ASN A 13 -18.79 54.00 -32.82
CA ASN A 13 -18.70 52.98 -33.85
C ASN A 13 -17.78 53.49 -34.97
N GLY A 14 -16.47 53.37 -34.76
CA GLY A 14 -15.47 54.04 -35.57
C GLY A 14 -15.41 53.57 -37.04
N PHE A 15 -15.67 52.30 -37.30
CA PHE A 15 -15.60 51.71 -38.63
C PHE A 15 -16.56 50.52 -38.75
N ARG A 16 -17.21 50.40 -39.94
CA ARG A 16 -18.13 49.31 -40.24
C ARG A 16 -17.76 48.66 -41.56
N LEU A 17 -17.64 47.34 -41.56
CA LEU A 17 -17.58 46.52 -42.76
C LEU A 17 -18.95 45.87 -42.95
N ALA A 18 -19.66 46.27 -44.04
CA ALA A 18 -20.97 45.72 -44.34
C ALA A 18 -20.82 44.55 -45.31
N GLY A 19 -21.08 43.35 -44.87
CA GLY A 19 -21.23 42.16 -45.70
C GLY A 19 -22.62 42.08 -46.34
N ALA A 20 -23.00 40.94 -46.89
CA ALA A 20 -24.33 40.73 -47.47
C ALA A 20 -25.43 40.83 -46.37
N ASN A 21 -25.28 40.06 -45.29
CA ASN A 21 -26.27 39.97 -44.20
C ASN A 21 -25.79 40.53 -42.87
N ILE A 22 -24.52 40.32 -42.55
CA ILE A 22 -23.93 40.69 -41.28
C ILE A 22 -22.81 41.70 -41.48
N GLY A 23 -22.83 42.78 -40.71
CA GLY A 23 -21.76 43.77 -40.65
C GLY A 23 -20.87 43.55 -39.42
N VAL A 24 -19.59 43.88 -39.57
CA VAL A 24 -18.63 43.91 -38.45
C VAL A 24 -18.37 45.37 -38.08
N ILE A 25 -18.43 45.70 -36.80
CA ILE A 25 -18.25 47.05 -36.26
C ILE A 25 -17.01 47.07 -35.39
N LEU A 26 -16.09 47.98 -35.64
CA LEU A 26 -15.02 48.34 -34.72
C LEU A 26 -15.53 49.47 -33.82
N ARG A 27 -15.64 49.19 -32.50
CA ARG A 27 -16.21 50.08 -31.52
C ARG A 27 -15.24 50.40 -30.39
N ASN A 28 -15.08 51.67 -30.12
CA ASN A 28 -14.42 52.16 -28.92
C ASN A 28 -15.47 52.88 -28.05
N ASP A 29 -15.83 52.25 -26.90
CA ASP A 29 -16.83 52.75 -25.97
C ASP A 29 -16.23 53.59 -24.82
N GLY A 30 -14.94 53.91 -24.92
CA GLY A 30 -14.19 54.63 -23.87
C GLY A 30 -13.67 53.77 -22.72
N LYS A 31 -14.09 52.50 -22.63
CA LYS A 31 -13.62 51.52 -21.67
C LYS A 31 -12.99 50.32 -22.35
N ASN A 32 -13.60 49.90 -23.47
CA ASN A 32 -13.16 48.75 -24.23
C ASN A 32 -13.12 49.07 -25.71
N PHE A 33 -12.18 48.42 -26.42
CA PHE A 33 -12.23 48.29 -27.85
C PHE A 33 -12.86 46.95 -28.20
N ASN A 34 -13.82 46.92 -29.15
CA ASN A 34 -14.62 45.74 -29.47
C ASN A 34 -14.68 45.49 -30.98
N PHE A 35 -14.62 44.21 -31.38
CA PHE A 35 -15.15 43.72 -32.63
C PHE A 35 -16.56 43.19 -32.35
N LEU A 36 -17.56 43.78 -33.03
CA LEU A 36 -18.97 43.42 -32.85
C LEU A 36 -19.57 43.00 -34.17
N ALA A 37 -20.58 42.14 -34.12
CA ALA A 37 -21.36 41.74 -35.30
C ALA A 37 -22.77 42.30 -35.21
N THR A 38 -23.38 42.65 -36.32
CA THR A 38 -24.80 43.03 -36.40
C THR A 38 -25.71 41.82 -36.35
N ALA A 39 -27.01 41.99 -36.17
CA ALA A 39 -27.98 40.94 -36.45
C ALA A 39 -28.00 40.59 -37.92
N ASP A 40 -28.51 39.39 -38.25
CA ASP A 40 -28.68 38.96 -39.62
C ASP A 40 -29.64 39.91 -40.38
N GLY A 41 -29.36 40.17 -41.67
CA GLY A 41 -30.08 41.08 -42.50
C GLY A 41 -29.85 42.59 -42.20
N GLN A 42 -29.00 42.92 -41.23
CA GLN A 42 -28.79 44.31 -40.77
C GLN A 42 -27.35 44.83 -40.97
N ALA A 43 -26.70 44.38 -41.99
CA ALA A 43 -25.27 44.66 -42.23
C ALA A 43 -24.90 46.14 -42.28
N ARG A 44 -25.73 46.96 -42.90
CA ARG A 44 -25.44 48.40 -43.17
C ARG A 44 -25.73 49.31 -41.99
N ASP A 45 -26.96 49.25 -41.50
CA ASP A 45 -27.49 50.26 -40.56
C ASP A 45 -27.93 49.70 -39.22
N GLY A 46 -27.91 48.38 -39.02
CA GLY A 46 -28.35 47.73 -37.80
C GLY A 46 -27.41 47.91 -36.63
N GLU A 47 -27.99 47.78 -35.42
CA GLU A 47 -27.23 47.72 -34.19
C GLU A 47 -26.46 46.40 -34.07
N PHE A 48 -25.48 46.37 -33.14
CA PHE A 48 -24.76 45.16 -32.89
C PHE A 48 -25.59 44.15 -32.04
N ASN A 49 -25.39 42.86 -32.31
CA ASN A 49 -26.04 41.79 -31.57
C ASN A 49 -25.39 41.54 -30.20
N THR A 50 -25.77 40.44 -29.53
CA THR A 50 -25.27 40.07 -28.19
C THR A 50 -23.90 39.42 -28.19
N LEU A 51 -23.37 39.01 -29.38
CA LEU A 51 -22.08 38.38 -29.49
C LEU A 51 -20.94 39.36 -29.17
N ARG A 52 -19.92 38.86 -28.47
CA ARG A 52 -18.71 39.62 -28.13
C ARG A 52 -17.47 38.78 -28.45
N PRO A 53 -17.22 38.56 -29.76
CA PRO A 53 -16.15 37.64 -30.19
C PRO A 53 -14.76 38.09 -29.74
N PHE A 54 -14.50 39.40 -29.74
CA PHE A 54 -13.24 39.96 -29.31
C PHE A 54 -13.45 41.33 -28.64
N SER A 55 -12.82 41.52 -27.50
CA SER A 55 -12.67 42.84 -26.91
C SER A 55 -11.37 42.93 -26.08
N PHE A 56 -10.85 44.16 -25.91
CA PHE A 56 -9.82 44.40 -24.88
C PHE A 56 -10.14 45.68 -24.09
N SER A 57 -9.76 45.63 -22.82
CA SER A 57 -9.88 46.77 -21.91
C SER A 57 -8.84 47.83 -22.24
N LEU A 58 -9.26 49.07 -22.44
CA LEU A 58 -8.35 50.17 -22.73
C LEU A 58 -7.49 50.57 -21.56
N ASN A 59 -7.96 50.26 -20.32
CA ASN A 59 -7.20 50.56 -19.11
C ASN A 59 -6.16 49.52 -18.70
N THR A 60 -6.44 48.24 -18.99
CA THR A 60 -5.61 47.11 -18.49
C THR A 60 -4.95 46.32 -19.63
N GLY A 61 -5.34 46.55 -20.87
CA GLY A 61 -4.90 45.75 -22.04
C GLY A 61 -5.44 44.31 -22.06
N ARG A 62 -6.27 43.93 -21.07
CA ARG A 62 -6.78 42.56 -20.99
C ARG A 62 -7.71 42.25 -22.17
N VAL A 63 -7.38 41.16 -22.91
CA VAL A 63 -8.18 40.65 -24.01
C VAL A 63 -9.25 39.68 -23.46
N SER A 64 -10.46 39.76 -24.05
CA SER A 64 -11.57 38.86 -23.74
C SER A 64 -12.15 38.30 -25.05
N LEU A 65 -12.30 36.98 -25.11
CA LEU A 65 -12.90 36.22 -26.20
C LEU A 65 -14.09 35.45 -25.63
N ARG A 66 -15.29 36.06 -25.66
CA ARG A 66 -16.44 35.56 -24.88
C ARG A 66 -17.27 34.49 -25.61
N ASN A 67 -17.06 34.31 -26.89
CA ASN A 67 -17.80 33.33 -27.67
C ASN A 67 -16.99 32.07 -28.02
N GLY A 68 -15.88 31.88 -27.31
CA GLY A 68 -14.96 30.76 -27.53
C GLY A 68 -13.84 31.08 -28.52
N VAL A 69 -12.86 30.22 -28.59
CA VAL A 69 -11.70 30.28 -29.49
C VAL A 69 -11.42 28.87 -29.98
N ASP A 70 -11.34 28.76 -31.31
CA ASP A 70 -10.83 27.57 -31.97
C ASP A 70 -9.40 27.87 -32.46
N ILE A 71 -8.42 27.10 -31.96
CA ILE A 71 -7.01 27.27 -32.26
C ILE A 71 -6.52 26.00 -32.97
N SER A 72 -6.33 26.10 -34.29
CA SER A 72 -5.66 25.04 -35.04
C SER A 72 -4.15 25.32 -35.09
N GLY A 73 -3.33 24.31 -34.76
CA GLY A 73 -1.87 24.43 -34.78
C GLY A 73 -1.22 24.68 -33.43
N GLY A 74 -2.01 24.82 -32.35
CA GLY A 74 -1.53 24.92 -30.99
C GLY A 74 -1.49 26.33 -30.39
N ALA A 75 -1.40 26.40 -29.08
CA ALA A 75 -1.25 27.63 -28.30
C ALA A 75 -0.04 27.48 -27.34
N VAL A 76 0.71 28.56 -27.19
CA VAL A 76 1.85 28.63 -26.25
C VAL A 76 1.51 29.67 -25.15
N VAL A 77 1.59 29.23 -23.89
CA VAL A 77 1.53 30.10 -22.73
C VAL A 77 2.95 30.26 -22.19
N SER A 78 3.49 31.48 -22.19
CA SER A 78 4.86 31.77 -21.78
C SER A 78 4.93 32.76 -20.63
N HIS A 79 6.13 32.89 -20.01
CA HIS A 79 6.42 33.89 -18.98
C HIS A 79 5.64 33.75 -17.68
N ASN A 80 5.82 32.66 -16.93
CA ASN A 80 5.18 32.46 -15.61
C ASN A 80 3.66 32.61 -15.61
N ALA A 81 3.02 32.58 -16.79
CA ALA A 81 1.57 32.59 -16.94
C ALA A 81 1.05 31.14 -16.95
N GLY A 82 -0.10 30.92 -16.39
CA GLY A 82 -0.80 29.65 -16.41
C GLY A 82 -2.10 29.71 -17.18
N ILE A 83 -2.64 28.55 -17.52
CA ILE A 83 -4.04 28.41 -17.93
C ILE A 83 -4.86 28.28 -16.66
N SER A 84 -5.70 29.27 -16.34
CA SER A 84 -6.63 29.19 -15.22
C SER A 84 -8.05 29.02 -15.73
N THR A 85 -8.76 28.10 -15.07
CA THR A 85 -10.20 27.94 -15.24
C THR A 85 -10.85 28.21 -13.89
N SER A 86 -11.95 28.95 -13.85
CA SER A 86 -12.65 29.24 -12.61
C SER A 86 -14.14 29.12 -12.79
N LEU A 87 -14.79 28.58 -11.75
CA LEU A 87 -16.23 28.60 -11.59
C LEU A 87 -16.54 29.43 -10.36
N THR A 88 -17.46 30.43 -10.49
CA THR A 88 -18.02 31.12 -9.34
C THR A 88 -19.34 30.43 -8.98
N GLY A 89 -19.37 29.76 -7.85
CA GLY A 89 -20.58 29.15 -7.32
C GLY A 89 -21.49 30.19 -6.63
N PRO A 90 -22.70 29.83 -6.26
CA PRO A 90 -23.57 30.63 -5.43
C PRO A 90 -22.97 30.83 -4.01
N ASP A 91 -23.28 31.92 -3.36
CA ASP A 91 -22.95 32.18 -1.96
C ASP A 91 -24.23 32.45 -1.16
N PRO A 92 -24.61 31.62 -0.18
CA PRO A 92 -23.95 30.36 0.23
C PRO A 92 -24.11 29.19 -0.77
N LEU A 93 -23.17 28.21 -0.71
CA LEU A 93 -23.28 26.98 -1.48
C LEU A 93 -24.49 26.15 -1.01
N ILE A 94 -25.19 25.53 -1.96
CA ILE A 94 -26.36 24.69 -1.66
C ILE A 94 -25.88 23.33 -1.17
N ASN A 95 -26.16 22.98 0.10
CA ASN A 95 -25.71 21.75 0.73
C ASN A 95 -26.11 20.49 -0.07
N GLY A 96 -25.17 19.59 -0.29
CA GLY A 96 -25.33 18.36 -1.06
C GLY A 96 -25.19 18.54 -2.58
N GLN A 97 -25.11 19.76 -3.10
CA GLN A 97 -24.90 20.00 -4.53
C GLN A 97 -23.43 19.86 -4.91
N ILE A 98 -23.18 19.36 -6.13
CA ILE A 98 -21.84 19.21 -6.71
C ILE A 98 -21.54 20.41 -7.59
N TYR A 99 -20.37 21.01 -7.38
CA TYR A 99 -19.82 22.10 -8.17
C TYR A 99 -18.48 21.67 -8.75
N ASP A 100 -18.42 21.52 -10.08
CA ASP A 100 -17.19 21.21 -10.79
C ASP A 100 -16.59 22.48 -11.34
N ALA A 101 -15.39 22.85 -10.90
CA ALA A 101 -14.63 23.88 -11.56
C ALA A 101 -14.27 23.40 -12.98
N ALA A 102 -14.48 24.28 -13.97
CA ALA A 102 -14.11 23.97 -15.33
C ALA A 102 -12.63 23.61 -15.43
N GLY A 103 -12.33 22.40 -15.80
CA GLY A 103 -10.97 21.87 -15.86
C GLY A 103 -10.35 21.97 -17.24
N VAL A 104 -9.09 21.58 -17.34
CA VAL A 104 -8.44 21.29 -18.61
C VAL A 104 -8.76 19.85 -18.97
N TYR A 105 -9.22 19.62 -20.19
CA TYR A 105 -9.52 18.27 -20.65
C TYR A 105 -9.01 18.02 -22.07
N THR A 106 -8.75 16.75 -22.38
CA THR A 106 -8.44 16.25 -23.71
C THR A 106 -9.41 15.15 -24.09
N ASP A 107 -9.93 15.22 -25.30
CA ASP A 107 -10.83 14.21 -25.87
C ASP A 107 -10.18 13.51 -27.05
N PHE A 108 -10.35 12.19 -27.11
CA PHE A 108 -10.19 11.43 -28.34
C PHE A 108 -11.57 10.91 -28.77
N ASN A 109 -12.05 11.37 -29.92
CA ASN A 109 -13.39 11.09 -30.37
C ASN A 109 -13.35 10.53 -31.80
N THR A 110 -13.93 9.35 -32.01
CA THR A 110 -14.05 8.72 -33.34
C THR A 110 -15.44 8.86 -33.93
N GLY A 111 -16.35 9.61 -33.31
CA GLY A 111 -17.77 9.69 -33.64
C GLY A 111 -18.62 8.52 -33.08
N LYS A 112 -18.00 7.41 -32.66
CA LYS A 112 -18.68 6.28 -32.04
C LYS A 112 -18.30 6.12 -30.56
N VAL A 113 -17.06 6.44 -30.20
CA VAL A 113 -16.51 6.36 -28.85
C VAL A 113 -15.75 7.63 -28.53
N THR A 114 -15.88 8.10 -27.31
CA THR A 114 -15.15 9.24 -26.78
C THR A 114 -14.46 8.82 -25.50
N THR A 115 -13.14 8.94 -25.47
CA THR A 115 -12.37 8.90 -24.21
C THR A 115 -12.04 10.32 -23.81
N ARG A 116 -12.01 10.59 -22.51
CA ARG A 116 -11.71 11.93 -22.00
C ARG A 116 -10.79 11.84 -20.79
N MET A 117 -9.80 12.72 -20.76
CA MET A 117 -9.03 12.99 -19.56
C MET A 117 -9.32 14.42 -19.10
N LEU A 118 -9.64 14.57 -17.82
CA LEU A 118 -10.01 15.84 -17.19
C LEU A 118 -9.12 16.07 -15.96
N MET A 119 -8.61 17.28 -15.84
CA MET A 119 -7.97 17.79 -14.63
C MET A 119 -8.75 18.99 -14.12
N GLY A 120 -9.19 18.97 -12.88
CA GLY A 120 -10.03 20.03 -12.30
C GLY A 120 -10.12 19.96 -10.79
N ALA A 121 -11.10 20.65 -10.24
CA ALA A 121 -11.46 20.58 -8.83
C ALA A 121 -12.98 20.40 -8.69
N ARG A 122 -13.37 19.70 -7.62
CA ARG A 122 -14.78 19.46 -7.28
C ARG A 122 -15.06 19.86 -5.85
N VAL A 123 -16.20 20.48 -5.64
CA VAL A 123 -16.75 20.76 -4.31
C VAL A 123 -18.10 20.04 -4.19
N VAL A 124 -18.26 19.21 -3.18
CA VAL A 124 -19.53 18.65 -2.77
C VAL A 124 -19.98 19.42 -1.54
N ALA A 125 -20.84 20.41 -1.73
CA ALA A 125 -21.18 21.36 -0.69
C ALA A 125 -21.66 20.70 0.61
N GLY A 126 -21.07 21.09 1.74
CA GLY A 126 -21.34 20.51 3.06
C GLY A 126 -20.74 19.12 3.31
N LYS A 127 -19.91 18.59 2.39
CA LYS A 127 -19.27 17.29 2.55
C LYS A 127 -17.76 17.34 2.36
N GLU A 128 -17.30 17.69 1.18
CA GLU A 128 -15.88 17.61 0.81
C GLU A 128 -15.52 18.46 -0.40
N ASP A 129 -14.24 18.77 -0.52
CA ASP A 129 -13.64 19.34 -1.73
C ASP A 129 -12.34 18.61 -2.05
N PHE A 130 -11.99 18.53 -3.32
CA PHE A 130 -10.78 17.83 -3.78
C PHE A 130 -10.36 18.25 -5.18
N GLY A 131 -9.04 18.10 -5.44
CA GLY A 131 -8.50 18.09 -6.79
C GLY A 131 -8.83 16.79 -7.50
N LEU A 132 -9.10 16.86 -8.80
CA LEU A 132 -9.59 15.73 -9.59
C LEU A 132 -8.72 15.53 -10.82
N LEU A 133 -8.21 14.31 -11.01
CA LEU A 133 -7.74 13.79 -12.28
C LEU A 133 -8.67 12.64 -12.67
N SER A 134 -9.47 12.84 -13.71
CA SER A 134 -10.53 11.93 -14.09
C SER A 134 -10.33 11.42 -15.51
N TYR A 135 -10.53 10.13 -15.71
CA TYR A 135 -10.47 9.48 -17.01
C TYR A 135 -11.79 8.79 -17.31
N ARG A 136 -12.41 9.16 -18.43
CA ARG A 136 -13.56 8.45 -18.98
C ARG A 136 -13.06 7.46 -20.03
N ASP A 137 -13.32 6.19 -19.82
CA ASP A 137 -12.97 5.14 -20.76
C ASP A 137 -13.94 5.13 -21.99
N TRP A 138 -13.61 4.32 -22.97
CA TRP A 138 -14.39 4.18 -24.20
C TRP A 138 -15.76 3.54 -24.01
N HIS A 139 -16.01 2.87 -22.87
CA HIS A 139 -17.32 2.33 -22.47
C HIS A 139 -18.18 3.37 -21.73
N GLY A 140 -17.63 4.52 -21.41
CA GLY A 140 -18.31 5.61 -20.72
C GLY A 140 -18.13 5.62 -19.20
N ASN A 141 -17.31 4.70 -18.65
CA ASN A 141 -17.03 4.65 -17.22
C ASN A 141 -16.00 5.71 -16.82
N TRP A 142 -16.22 6.32 -15.67
CA TRP A 142 -15.31 7.29 -15.09
C TRP A 142 -14.42 6.64 -14.04
N ASN A 143 -13.11 6.91 -14.13
CA ASN A 143 -12.09 6.54 -13.16
C ASN A 143 -11.49 7.83 -12.62
N GLU A 144 -11.39 7.97 -11.30
CA GLU A 144 -10.98 9.20 -10.66
C GLU A 144 -9.79 8.98 -9.74
N LEU A 145 -8.84 9.89 -9.82
CA LEU A 145 -7.78 10.11 -8.86
C LEU A 145 -8.09 11.42 -8.15
N ARG A 146 -8.29 11.38 -6.83
CA ARG A 146 -8.66 12.54 -6.02
C ARG A 146 -7.50 12.94 -5.13
N ILE A 147 -7.22 14.23 -5.06
CA ILE A 147 -6.25 14.84 -4.17
C ILE A 147 -7.06 15.62 -3.12
N ARG A 148 -7.08 15.13 -1.90
CA ARG A 148 -7.84 15.73 -0.79
C ARG A 148 -7.04 16.80 -0.05
N PRO A 149 -7.66 17.72 0.72
CA PRO A 149 -6.98 18.79 1.44
C PRO A 149 -5.90 18.32 2.43
N ASN A 150 -6.01 17.10 2.98
CA ASN A 150 -5.04 16.48 3.90
C ASN A 150 -3.85 15.81 3.19
N SER A 151 -3.64 16.07 1.88
CA SER A 151 -2.64 15.40 1.02
C SER A 151 -2.89 13.92 0.79
N GLU A 152 -4.07 13.43 1.09
CA GLU A 152 -4.49 12.06 0.79
C GLU A 152 -4.73 11.91 -0.71
N LEU A 153 -4.19 10.83 -1.27
CA LEU A 153 -4.39 10.44 -2.66
C LEU A 153 -5.35 9.24 -2.71
N ASP A 154 -6.59 9.50 -3.13
CA ASP A 154 -7.62 8.48 -3.28
C ASP A 154 -7.74 8.08 -4.77
N ALA A 155 -7.32 6.88 -5.08
CA ALA A 155 -7.34 6.33 -6.44
C ALA A 155 -8.54 5.39 -6.69
N GLY A 156 -9.43 5.22 -5.72
CA GLY A 156 -10.61 4.36 -5.82
C GLY A 156 -10.35 2.87 -6.00
N GLN A 157 -9.21 2.48 -6.53
CA GLN A 157 -8.70 1.12 -6.70
C GLN A 157 -7.17 1.13 -6.86
N TYR A 158 -6.54 -0.02 -6.68
CA TYR A 158 -5.12 -0.32 -6.63
C TYR A 158 -4.19 0.48 -7.55
N ILE A 159 -3.08 0.97 -6.99
CA ILE A 159 -1.89 1.28 -7.80
C ILE A 159 -1.25 -0.07 -8.18
N LYS A 160 -1.59 -0.59 -9.36
CA LYS A 160 -0.96 -1.79 -9.92
C LYS A 160 0.33 -1.40 -10.65
N ARG A 161 1.48 -1.89 -10.16
CA ARG A 161 2.72 -1.88 -10.96
C ARG A 161 2.78 -3.16 -11.79
N ASN A 162 2.87 -3.03 -13.11
CA ASN A 162 3.02 -4.17 -14.04
C ASN A 162 4.47 -4.59 -14.28
N GLN A 163 5.43 -4.00 -13.56
CA GLN A 163 6.85 -4.27 -13.70
C GLN A 163 7.45 -4.67 -12.36
N ASP A 164 8.50 -5.48 -12.42
CA ASP A 164 9.30 -5.87 -11.27
C ASP A 164 9.93 -4.62 -10.62
N GLY A 165 9.32 -4.14 -9.56
CA GLY A 165 9.73 -2.94 -8.86
C GLY A 165 9.15 -2.89 -7.45
N TRP A 166 9.92 -2.31 -6.53
CA TRP A 166 9.56 -2.18 -5.13
C TRP A 166 8.45 -1.15 -4.91
N PHE A 167 7.52 -1.43 -3.97
CA PHE A 167 6.82 -0.38 -3.26
C PHE A 167 7.81 0.25 -2.28
N PHE A 168 8.23 1.47 -2.56
CA PHE A 168 9.19 2.16 -1.72
C PHE A 168 8.47 3.00 -0.66
N ALA A 169 8.65 2.61 0.62
CA ALA A 169 8.33 3.43 1.76
C ALA A 169 9.64 3.97 2.34
N GLY A 170 9.91 5.24 2.17
CA GLY A 170 11.09 5.91 2.70
C GLY A 170 10.76 6.78 3.90
N GLY A 171 11.67 6.87 4.85
CA GLY A 171 11.53 7.74 6.01
C GLY A 171 12.56 7.35 7.07
N ASN A 172 12.76 8.24 8.03
CA ASN A 172 13.71 8.02 9.12
C ASN A 172 13.32 8.91 10.29
N ARG A 173 12.11 8.72 10.79
CA ARG A 173 11.60 9.49 11.92
C ARG A 173 12.22 8.97 13.22
N ASN A 174 12.75 9.88 14.04
CA ASN A 174 13.22 9.51 15.38
C ASN A 174 12.04 9.04 16.25
N ASP A 175 12.24 7.95 16.96
CA ASP A 175 11.38 7.42 18.00
C ASP A 175 12.13 7.48 19.33
N GLY A 176 11.98 8.60 20.02
CA GLY A 176 12.83 8.93 21.16
C GLY A 176 14.30 9.11 20.77
N ASN A 177 15.19 8.85 21.73
CA ASN A 177 16.65 9.00 21.53
C ASN A 177 17.34 7.70 21.09
N THR A 178 16.63 6.57 21.10
CA THR A 178 17.22 5.23 20.94
C THR A 178 16.63 4.46 19.76
N GLY A 179 15.65 5.03 19.08
CA GLY A 179 14.99 4.36 17.97
C GLY A 179 14.79 5.24 16.74
N LYS A 180 14.67 4.59 15.60
CA LYS A 180 14.23 5.20 14.32
C LYS A 180 13.21 4.29 13.67
N ILE A 181 12.15 4.91 13.14
CA ILE A 181 11.05 4.19 12.51
C ILE A 181 10.80 4.70 11.09
N THR A 182 10.56 3.78 10.18
CA THR A 182 10.04 4.02 8.84
C THR A 182 8.72 3.30 8.71
N ASN A 183 7.63 4.03 8.54
CA ASN A 183 6.32 3.45 8.32
C ASN A 183 6.27 2.78 6.94
N GLY A 184 5.65 1.61 6.87
CA GLY A 184 5.44 0.86 5.64
C GLY A 184 3.96 0.83 5.25
N LEU A 185 3.26 -0.22 5.63
CA LEU A 185 1.85 -0.42 5.33
C LEU A 185 1.02 -0.28 6.61
N HIS A 186 -0.05 0.51 6.56
CA HIS A 186 -1.09 0.53 7.58
C HIS A 186 -2.38 -0.03 6.99
N ILE A 187 -2.96 -1.01 7.66
CA ILE A 187 -4.26 -1.62 7.30
C ILE A 187 -5.23 -1.28 8.41
N GLN A 188 -6.19 -0.41 8.12
CA GLN A 188 -7.24 -0.03 9.06
C GLN A 188 -8.43 -0.98 8.93
N GLY A 189 -8.81 -1.61 10.03
CA GLY A 189 -10.06 -2.32 10.18
C GLY A 189 -11.19 -1.43 10.73
N ALA A 190 -12.25 -2.03 11.23
CA ALA A 190 -13.35 -1.31 11.85
C ALA A 190 -12.95 -0.79 13.23
N GLY A 191 -13.30 0.46 13.55
CA GLY A 191 -12.99 1.08 14.84
C GLY A 191 -11.47 1.17 15.08
N ASN A 192 -11.00 0.56 16.18
CA ASN A 192 -9.59 0.57 16.58
C ASN A 192 -8.80 -0.67 16.13
N LEU A 193 -9.34 -1.47 15.20
CA LEU A 193 -8.63 -2.62 14.64
C LEU A 193 -7.63 -2.13 13.59
N CYS A 194 -6.35 -2.50 13.73
CA CYS A 194 -5.35 -2.18 12.72
C CYS A 194 -4.26 -3.25 12.64
N ALA A 195 -3.56 -3.26 11.52
CA ALA A 195 -2.32 -3.99 11.32
C ALA A 195 -1.31 -3.11 10.60
N ASP A 196 -0.06 -3.10 11.09
CA ASP A 196 1.04 -2.31 10.56
C ASP A 196 2.21 -3.18 10.16
N ILE A 197 2.87 -2.84 9.06
CA ILE A 197 4.19 -3.33 8.69
C ILE A 197 5.12 -2.13 8.62
N TYR A 198 6.24 -2.18 9.32
CA TYR A 198 7.16 -1.06 9.43
C TYR A 198 8.61 -1.56 9.58
N HIS A 199 9.57 -0.68 9.34
CA HIS A 199 10.96 -0.90 9.70
C HIS A 199 11.28 -0.14 10.99
N TYR A 200 12.02 -0.77 11.89
CA TYR A 200 12.49 -0.15 13.13
C TYR A 200 13.98 -0.44 13.34
N GLU A 201 14.72 0.58 13.73
CA GLU A 201 16.10 0.48 14.17
C GLU A 201 16.18 0.80 15.68
N ARG A 202 16.70 -0.12 16.47
CA ARG A 202 17.21 0.16 17.82
C ARG A 202 18.67 0.57 17.66
N ILE A 203 18.94 1.89 17.74
CA ILE A 203 20.25 2.47 17.45
C ILE A 203 21.36 1.78 18.25
N GLY A 204 22.39 1.29 17.55
CA GLY A 204 23.53 0.59 18.16
C GLY A 204 23.25 -0.84 18.61
N GLN A 205 22.07 -1.40 18.34
CA GLN A 205 21.72 -2.77 18.69
C GLN A 205 21.34 -3.60 17.46
N HIS A 206 20.16 -3.40 16.90
CA HIS A 206 19.65 -4.16 15.76
C HIS A 206 18.54 -3.39 15.05
N HIS A 207 18.21 -3.83 13.85
CA HIS A 207 17.02 -3.36 13.12
C HIS A 207 16.18 -4.54 12.66
N PHE A 208 14.90 -4.27 12.40
CA PHE A 208 13.94 -5.32 12.07
C PHE A 208 12.79 -4.80 11.22
N MET A 209 12.15 -5.71 10.50
CA MET A 209 10.80 -5.53 10.02
C MET A 209 9.84 -5.88 11.15
N GLY A 210 9.03 -4.91 11.56
CA GLY A 210 8.00 -5.09 12.58
C GLY A 210 6.64 -5.36 11.96
N VAL A 211 5.88 -6.25 12.58
CA VAL A 211 4.45 -6.42 12.36
C VAL A 211 3.73 -6.13 13.67
N HIS A 212 2.79 -5.19 13.64
CA HIS A 212 1.96 -4.83 14.78
C HIS A 212 0.51 -5.09 14.45
N VAL A 213 -0.22 -5.77 15.33
CA VAL A 213 -1.66 -6.02 15.19
C VAL A 213 -2.35 -5.57 16.47
N ALA A 214 -3.33 -4.68 16.35
CA ALA A 214 -4.00 -4.07 17.50
C ALA A 214 -5.52 -4.11 17.37
N ASN A 215 -6.19 -4.12 18.54
CA ASN A 215 -7.65 -4.00 18.64
C ASN A 215 -8.10 -2.83 19.55
N GLY A 216 -7.19 -1.89 19.84
CA GLY A 216 -7.42 -0.76 20.74
C GLY A 216 -7.23 -1.09 22.24
N GLY A 217 -7.34 -2.36 22.64
CA GLY A 217 -7.13 -2.82 24.02
C GLY A 217 -5.91 -3.73 24.19
N ALA A 218 -5.56 -4.48 23.14
CA ALA A 218 -4.42 -5.39 23.12
C ALA A 218 -3.58 -5.20 21.86
N ASN A 219 -2.29 -5.50 21.97
CA ASN A 219 -1.31 -5.31 20.91
C ASN A 219 -0.46 -6.57 20.75
N GLY A 220 -0.39 -7.12 19.55
CA GLY A 220 0.54 -8.16 19.14
C GLY A 220 1.71 -7.53 18.40
N TRP A 221 2.94 -7.77 18.89
CA TRP A 221 4.16 -7.27 18.28
C TRP A 221 5.02 -8.44 17.82
N TYR A 222 5.51 -8.36 16.56
CA TYR A 222 6.37 -9.36 15.93
C TYR A 222 7.55 -8.64 15.31
N GLU A 223 8.76 -9.16 15.52
CA GLU A 223 10.01 -8.64 14.97
C GLU A 223 10.69 -9.71 14.11
N PHE A 224 11.05 -9.38 12.87
CA PHE A 224 11.91 -10.17 12.00
C PHE A 224 13.23 -9.41 11.83
N ARG A 225 14.25 -9.85 12.54
CA ARG A 225 15.52 -9.12 12.68
C ARG A 225 16.51 -9.43 11.57
N HIS A 226 17.44 -8.50 11.35
CA HIS A 226 18.51 -8.64 10.36
C HIS A 226 19.47 -9.81 10.65
N ASP A 227 19.52 -10.31 11.87
CA ASP A 227 20.32 -11.45 12.30
C ASP A 227 19.62 -12.82 12.06
N GLY A 228 18.47 -12.82 11.39
CA GLY A 228 17.67 -14.01 11.11
C GLY A 228 16.76 -14.47 12.25
N ASN A 229 16.77 -13.80 13.39
CA ASN A 229 15.91 -14.13 14.52
C ASN A 229 14.50 -13.54 14.35
N ALA A 230 13.49 -14.27 14.83
CA ALA A 230 12.11 -13.81 14.90
C ALA A 230 11.61 -13.83 16.35
N PHE A 231 10.93 -12.76 16.75
CA PHE A 231 10.39 -12.60 18.10
C PHE A 231 8.90 -12.23 18.05
N ALA A 232 8.15 -12.76 19.02
CA ALA A 232 6.79 -12.37 19.29
C ALA A 232 6.64 -12.11 20.79
N ASN A 233 5.83 -11.12 21.19
CA ASN A 233 5.53 -10.90 22.61
C ASN A 233 4.56 -11.94 23.19
N GLY A 234 3.91 -12.74 22.34
CA GLY A 234 3.15 -13.94 22.67
C GLY A 234 3.90 -15.20 22.26
N GLY A 235 3.17 -16.29 22.08
CA GLY A 235 3.72 -17.57 21.62
C GLY A 235 3.52 -17.80 20.13
N TRP A 236 4.37 -18.66 19.55
CA TRP A 236 4.15 -19.27 18.25
C TRP A 236 3.40 -20.58 18.45
N HIS A 237 2.21 -20.71 17.90
CA HIS A 237 1.36 -21.89 18.05
C HIS A 237 1.23 -22.63 16.72
N SER A 238 1.58 -23.92 16.73
CA SER A 238 1.34 -24.80 15.60
C SER A 238 0.06 -25.60 15.80
N SER A 239 -0.81 -25.66 14.80
CA SER A 239 -2.02 -26.49 14.86
C SER A 239 -1.66 -27.97 14.99
N SER A 240 -2.29 -28.69 15.94
CA SER A 240 -2.02 -30.09 16.23
C SER A 240 -3.30 -30.89 16.57
N ASP A 241 -4.43 -30.46 16.01
CA ASP A 241 -5.74 -31.12 16.21
C ASP A 241 -5.72 -32.53 15.57
N ALA A 242 -6.22 -33.52 16.30
CA ALA A 242 -6.28 -34.91 15.83
C ALA A 242 -7.10 -35.07 14.54
N ARG A 243 -8.12 -34.23 14.33
CA ARG A 243 -8.95 -34.24 13.10
C ARG A 243 -8.20 -33.88 11.84
N MET A 244 -7.01 -33.27 11.96
CA MET A 244 -6.12 -32.91 10.85
C MET A 244 -5.08 -34.01 10.56
N LYS A 245 -5.12 -35.15 11.24
CA LYS A 245 -4.09 -36.20 11.20
C LYS A 245 -4.72 -37.53 10.83
N THR A 246 -4.05 -38.28 9.99
CA THR A 246 -4.39 -39.67 9.63
C THR A 246 -3.20 -40.58 10.01
N ASP A 247 -3.43 -41.87 10.06
CA ASP A 247 -2.37 -42.87 10.31
C ASP A 247 -1.52 -42.56 11.53
N ILE A 248 -2.21 -42.26 12.64
CA ILE A 248 -1.56 -41.88 13.89
C ILE A 248 -0.97 -43.12 14.55
N GLU A 249 0.36 -43.18 14.60
CA GLU A 249 1.12 -44.23 15.25
C GLU A 249 2.01 -43.65 16.34
N LYS A 250 2.24 -44.45 17.41
CA LYS A 250 3.21 -44.09 18.45
C LYS A 250 4.64 -44.32 17.95
N ILE A 251 5.53 -43.44 18.39
CA ILE A 251 6.96 -43.61 18.14
C ILE A 251 7.45 -44.81 19.00
N GLY A 252 7.78 -45.92 18.37
CA GLY A 252 8.35 -47.08 19.05
C GLY A 252 9.86 -47.02 19.11
N ASN A 253 10.46 -47.82 20.05
CA ASN A 253 11.88 -47.82 20.37
C ASN A 253 12.44 -46.43 20.62
N ALA A 254 11.70 -45.68 21.44
CA ALA A 254 11.94 -44.25 21.57
C ALA A 254 13.24 -43.97 22.38
N LEU A 255 13.59 -44.79 23.34
CA LEU A 255 14.87 -44.69 24.07
C LEU A 255 16.06 -44.91 23.14
N ASP A 256 16.08 -45.99 22.37
CA ASP A 256 17.19 -46.29 21.43
C ASP A 256 17.36 -45.14 20.40
N LYS A 257 16.27 -44.58 19.93
CA LYS A 257 16.27 -43.44 19.02
C LYS A 257 16.82 -42.18 19.69
N LEU A 258 16.43 -41.93 20.93
CA LEU A 258 16.89 -40.77 21.70
C LEU A 258 18.40 -40.88 22.01
N ASP A 259 18.91 -42.07 22.32
CA ASP A 259 20.33 -42.30 22.57
C ASP A 259 21.21 -42.01 21.34
N SER A 260 20.61 -42.02 20.14
CA SER A 260 21.29 -41.69 18.90
C SER A 260 21.32 -40.20 18.57
N ILE A 261 20.70 -39.34 19.41
CA ILE A 261 20.64 -37.90 19.23
C ILE A 261 21.43 -37.20 20.35
N GLY A 262 22.43 -36.41 19.98
CA GLY A 262 23.19 -35.61 20.94
C GLY A 262 22.56 -34.23 21.18
N GLY A 263 22.70 -33.72 22.40
CA GLY A 263 22.49 -32.30 22.71
C GLY A 263 23.81 -31.55 22.64
N TYR A 264 23.89 -30.47 21.91
CA TYR A 264 25.15 -29.76 21.65
C TYR A 264 25.04 -28.28 21.95
N THR A 265 26.18 -27.66 22.30
CA THR A 265 26.38 -26.20 22.16
C THR A 265 27.30 -25.98 20.98
N TYR A 266 27.01 -24.99 20.13
CA TYR A 266 27.75 -24.73 18.90
C TYR A 266 27.72 -23.24 18.52
N LEU A 267 28.51 -22.89 17.53
CA LEU A 267 28.39 -21.59 16.85
C LEU A 267 27.65 -21.79 15.52
N LYS A 268 26.50 -21.18 15.38
CA LYS A 268 25.76 -21.13 14.12
C LYS A 268 25.98 -19.77 13.47
N GLN A 269 26.68 -19.75 12.35
CA GLN A 269 27.11 -18.53 11.66
C GLN A 269 27.77 -17.49 12.61
N GLY A 270 28.58 -17.99 13.56
CA GLY A 270 29.30 -17.18 14.53
C GLY A 270 28.53 -16.83 15.80
N MET A 271 27.24 -17.18 15.91
CA MET A 271 26.41 -16.93 17.08
C MET A 271 26.31 -18.19 17.97
N PRO A 272 26.52 -18.07 19.31
CA PRO A 272 26.37 -19.21 20.22
C PRO A 272 24.92 -19.67 20.29
N GLU A 273 24.71 -20.97 20.09
CA GLU A 273 23.41 -21.64 20.21
C GLU A 273 23.56 -23.00 20.90
N ALA A 274 22.44 -23.57 21.32
CA ALA A 274 22.36 -24.95 21.80
C ALA A 274 21.18 -25.65 21.10
N GLY A 275 21.36 -26.93 20.79
CA GLY A 275 20.32 -27.70 20.13
C GLY A 275 20.79 -29.08 19.71
N VAL A 276 20.04 -29.70 18.82
CA VAL A 276 20.31 -31.01 18.23
C VAL A 276 20.84 -30.85 16.80
N ILE A 277 21.51 -31.87 16.28
CA ILE A 277 21.97 -31.93 14.89
C ILE A 277 20.88 -32.55 14.02
N ALA A 278 20.49 -31.84 12.96
CA ALA A 278 19.40 -32.26 12.09
C ALA A 278 19.62 -33.63 11.43
N GLN A 279 20.85 -33.96 11.06
CA GLN A 279 21.22 -35.24 10.47
C GLN A 279 21.04 -36.44 11.43
N GLU A 280 21.29 -36.22 12.72
CA GLU A 280 21.05 -37.26 13.75
C GLU A 280 19.55 -37.47 13.94
N VAL A 281 18.78 -36.41 13.97
CA VAL A 281 17.30 -36.47 14.05
C VAL A 281 16.73 -37.14 12.79
N GLU A 282 17.23 -36.82 11.60
CA GLU A 282 16.79 -37.40 10.32
C GLU A 282 16.99 -38.93 10.29
N ALA A 283 18.10 -39.41 10.87
CA ALA A 283 18.41 -40.83 10.88
C ALA A 283 17.41 -41.70 11.67
N VAL A 284 16.78 -41.14 12.71
CA VAL A 284 15.89 -41.88 13.62
C VAL A 284 14.43 -41.42 13.56
N LEU A 285 14.19 -40.19 13.12
CA LEU A 285 12.87 -39.58 13.01
C LEU A 285 12.78 -38.65 11.76
N PRO A 286 12.87 -39.20 10.53
CA PRO A 286 12.94 -38.41 9.30
C PRO A 286 11.74 -37.51 9.10
N GLN A 287 10.56 -37.84 9.66
CA GLN A 287 9.36 -37.02 9.56
C GLN A 287 9.49 -35.67 10.29
N SER A 288 10.49 -35.50 11.13
CA SER A 288 10.79 -34.27 11.85
C SER A 288 11.81 -33.39 11.17
N VAL A 289 12.31 -33.79 10.00
CA VAL A 289 13.33 -33.04 9.27
C VAL A 289 12.82 -32.71 7.86
N THR A 290 13.02 -31.46 7.47
CA THR A 290 12.71 -30.98 6.12
C THR A 290 14.01 -30.55 5.45
N GLN A 291 14.23 -31.03 4.24
CA GLN A 291 15.30 -30.56 3.38
C GLN A 291 14.84 -29.28 2.67
N THR A 292 15.69 -28.26 2.64
CA THR A 292 15.39 -26.96 2.04
C THR A 292 16.66 -26.28 1.55
N THR A 293 16.50 -25.23 0.76
CA THR A 293 17.59 -24.34 0.37
C THR A 293 17.61 -23.13 1.30
N LEU A 294 18.76 -22.84 1.88
CA LEU A 294 18.95 -21.68 2.76
C LEU A 294 20.03 -20.75 2.20
N THR A 295 19.76 -19.44 2.24
CA THR A 295 20.78 -18.41 2.03
C THR A 295 21.41 -18.07 3.38
N LEU A 296 22.73 -18.16 3.48
CA LEU A 296 23.49 -17.85 4.69
C LEU A 296 23.74 -16.34 4.82
N ASN A 297 24.21 -15.90 5.99
CA ASN A 297 24.43 -14.48 6.29
C ASN A 297 25.49 -13.81 5.37
N ASP A 298 26.40 -14.59 4.79
CA ASP A 298 27.41 -14.12 3.83
C ASP A 298 26.88 -14.11 2.37
N GLY A 299 25.61 -14.47 2.17
CA GLY A 299 24.98 -14.55 0.85
C GLY A 299 25.23 -15.85 0.11
N SER A 300 26.03 -16.79 0.63
CA SER A 300 26.19 -18.12 0.05
C SER A 300 24.90 -18.94 0.23
N VAL A 301 24.75 -19.96 -0.63
CA VAL A 301 23.55 -20.81 -0.65
C VAL A 301 23.91 -22.23 -0.26
N LEU A 302 23.13 -22.79 0.64
CA LEU A 302 23.19 -24.19 1.05
C LEU A 302 21.93 -24.90 0.51
N ASP A 303 22.09 -25.64 -0.58
CA ASP A 303 20.96 -26.22 -1.34
C ASP A 303 20.28 -27.41 -0.66
N ASP A 304 20.98 -28.10 0.24
CA ASP A 304 20.50 -29.31 0.90
C ASP A 304 20.45 -29.17 2.43
N ALA A 305 20.21 -27.97 2.92
CA ALA A 305 20.08 -27.67 4.34
C ALA A 305 18.95 -28.50 4.97
N ARG A 306 19.16 -28.94 6.20
CA ARG A 306 18.16 -29.66 6.99
C ARG A 306 17.63 -28.76 8.10
N ALA A 307 16.30 -28.66 8.16
CA ALA A 307 15.58 -27.95 9.21
C ALA A 307 14.79 -28.92 10.09
N VAL A 308 14.94 -28.81 11.39
CA VAL A 308 14.27 -29.66 12.37
C VAL A 308 12.97 -29.04 12.83
N ASN A 309 11.88 -29.82 12.80
CA ASN A 309 10.68 -29.50 13.54
C ASN A 309 10.84 -29.97 14.98
N ILE A 310 11.05 -29.05 15.90
CA ILE A 310 11.31 -29.33 17.30
C ILE A 310 10.16 -30.10 17.98
N ASN A 311 8.91 -29.96 17.51
CA ASN A 311 7.77 -30.70 18.07
C ASN A 311 7.92 -32.23 17.85
N GLY A 312 8.60 -32.66 16.80
CA GLY A 312 8.90 -34.08 16.60
C GLY A 312 9.91 -34.60 17.62
N VAL A 313 10.93 -33.82 17.94
CA VAL A 313 11.89 -34.16 19.01
C VAL A 313 11.20 -34.20 20.38
N VAL A 314 10.30 -33.28 20.64
CA VAL A 314 9.46 -33.27 21.87
C VAL A 314 8.57 -34.54 21.93
N ALA A 315 7.97 -34.94 20.81
CA ALA A 315 7.16 -36.17 20.75
C ALA A 315 8.01 -37.41 21.01
N LEU A 316 9.24 -37.49 20.49
CA LEU A 316 10.19 -38.56 20.78
C LEU A 316 10.55 -38.61 22.28
N LEU A 317 10.85 -37.46 22.85
CA LEU A 317 11.13 -37.35 24.28
C LEU A 317 9.96 -37.83 25.17
N VAL A 318 8.70 -37.52 24.76
CA VAL A 318 7.51 -37.98 25.49
C VAL A 318 7.41 -39.52 25.49
N GLU A 319 7.64 -40.18 24.36
CA GLU A 319 7.55 -41.65 24.31
C GLU A 319 8.79 -42.29 24.95
N ALA A 320 10.00 -41.75 24.78
CA ALA A 320 11.22 -42.23 25.47
C ALA A 320 11.08 -42.16 27.01
N LEU A 321 10.54 -41.06 27.54
CA LEU A 321 10.30 -40.92 28.98
C LEU A 321 9.28 -41.95 29.49
N LYS A 322 8.28 -42.33 28.69
CA LYS A 322 7.32 -43.36 29.04
C LYS A 322 7.96 -44.76 29.03
N GLU A 323 8.82 -45.05 28.03
CA GLU A 323 9.58 -46.33 28.00
C GLU A 323 10.49 -46.43 29.21
N GLU A 324 11.25 -45.39 29.54
CA GLU A 324 12.09 -45.32 30.76
C GLU A 324 11.27 -45.55 32.05
N HIS A 325 10.12 -44.85 32.16
CA HIS A 325 9.23 -45.03 33.34
C HIS A 325 8.75 -46.46 33.46
N GLN A 326 8.38 -47.13 32.38
CA GLN A 326 7.97 -48.55 32.38
C GLN A 326 9.14 -49.47 32.79
N ALA A 327 10.34 -49.20 32.28
CA ALA A 327 11.55 -49.96 32.65
C ALA A 327 11.84 -49.81 34.17
N MET A 328 11.77 -48.63 34.72
CA MET A 328 11.94 -48.38 36.16
C MET A 328 10.90 -49.12 37.03
N ILE A 329 9.64 -49.18 36.58
CA ILE A 329 8.59 -49.94 37.28
C ILE A 329 8.98 -51.45 37.33
N GLN A 330 9.34 -51.99 36.17
CA GLN A 330 9.72 -53.41 36.08
C GLN A 330 10.95 -53.74 36.93
N GLU A 331 11.96 -52.86 36.94
CA GLU A 331 13.15 -53.02 37.77
C GLU A 331 12.78 -52.99 39.25
N ARG A 332 11.93 -52.03 39.68
CA ARG A 332 11.47 -51.98 41.09
C ARG A 332 10.72 -53.21 41.50
N GLU A 333 9.84 -53.75 40.68
CA GLU A 333 9.11 -54.99 40.92
C GLU A 333 10.03 -56.18 41.04
N ALA A 334 11.01 -56.33 40.09
CA ALA A 334 12.01 -57.33 40.11
C ALA A 334 12.87 -57.27 41.39
N ARG A 335 13.32 -56.11 41.77
CA ARG A 335 14.07 -55.84 43.00
C ARG A 335 13.28 -56.24 44.25
N GLN A 336 12.02 -55.85 44.38
CA GLN A 336 11.18 -56.25 45.47
C GLN A 336 10.94 -57.76 45.54
N SER A 337 10.87 -58.43 44.38
CA SER A 337 10.78 -59.89 44.30
C SER A 337 12.06 -60.56 44.79
N LEU A 338 13.24 -60.03 44.39
CA LEU A 338 14.53 -60.53 44.85
C LEU A 338 14.71 -60.32 46.36
N GLU A 339 14.34 -59.16 46.89
CA GLU A 339 14.40 -58.87 48.34
C GLU A 339 13.52 -59.85 49.14
N ARG A 340 12.30 -60.15 48.64
CA ARG A 340 11.44 -61.15 49.29
C ARG A 340 12.02 -62.55 49.23
N ARG A 341 12.64 -62.94 48.11
CA ARG A 341 13.31 -64.24 48.00
C ARG A 341 14.54 -64.33 48.87
N LEU A 342 15.31 -63.27 49.00
CA LEU A 342 16.47 -63.18 49.89
C LEU A 342 16.04 -63.35 51.35
N ALA A 343 15.01 -62.62 51.82
CA ALA A 343 14.47 -62.72 53.13
C ALA A 343 14.00 -64.15 53.49
N MET A 344 13.34 -64.83 52.58
CA MET A 344 12.92 -66.23 52.73
C MET A 344 14.12 -67.22 52.87
N LEU A 345 15.20 -66.98 52.13
CA LEU A 345 16.42 -67.79 52.19
C LEU A 345 17.13 -67.53 53.51
N GLU A 346 17.25 -66.33 53.97
CA GLU A 346 17.83 -65.94 55.29
C GLU A 346 17.06 -66.58 56.43
N GLU A 347 15.71 -66.57 56.36
CA GLU A 347 14.87 -67.25 57.37
C GLU A 347 15.08 -68.79 57.39
N ARG A 348 15.24 -69.41 56.22
CA ARG A 348 15.56 -70.84 56.12
C ARG A 348 16.92 -71.16 56.70
N MET A 349 17.94 -70.41 56.39
CA MET A 349 19.31 -70.60 56.88
C MET A 349 19.39 -70.39 58.39
N GLY A 350 18.66 -69.48 58.98
CA GLY A 350 18.58 -69.23 60.42
C GLY A 350 17.80 -70.27 61.17
N ARG A 351 17.02 -71.13 60.50
CA ARG A 351 16.33 -72.28 61.13
C ARG A 351 17.12 -73.60 61.07
N GLU A 352 18.14 -73.68 60.18
CA GLU A 352 19.00 -74.90 60.01
C GLU A 352 20.33 -74.80 60.79
N GLY A 353 20.66 -73.69 61.45
CA GLY A 353 21.81 -73.50 62.36
C GLY A 353 21.37 -73.43 63.76
#